data_4e153c5c4ec0b9fa63ab7951380ecbe0
#
_entry.id   4e153c5c4ec0b9fa63ab7951380ecbe0
#
_cell.length_a   1.000
_cell.length_b   1.000
_cell.length_c   1.000
_cell.angle_alpha   90.00
_cell.angle_beta   90.00
_cell.angle_gamma   90.00
#
_symmetry.space_group_name_H-M   'P 1'
#
loop_
_entity.id
_entity.type
_entity.pdbx_description
1 polymer ?
#
loop_
_entity_poly.entity_id
_entity_poly.type
_entity_poly.pdbx_seq_one_letter_code
_entity_poly.pdbx_strand_id
1 'polypeptide(L)'
;ILVSLPDVFYHFDAGFLNQLTYTNISTPLKAKTYSLLKELLKKKHTYPFLKLFYDAGVLHHLFPNFKKVLHLPQFDGYHQYPVDIHSIKSVEALENIKEPFIKNLYDEFSDDEKLLIKIVTLFHDTGKGRKQDHSEVGAKLIVPFVKKLKLKDELIERSITLVKQHVAMSN
;
A
#
# COMPACT_ATOMS: atom_id res chain seq x y z
N ILE A 1 -5.92 -16.36 8.55
CA ILE A 1 -6.09 -15.81 9.92
C ILE A 1 -6.25 -14.30 9.88
N LEU A 2 -5.24 -13.50 9.42
CA LEU A 2 -5.30 -12.02 9.46
C LEU A 2 -6.54 -11.44 8.75
N VAL A 3 -6.92 -12.00 7.63
CA VAL A 3 -8.08 -11.54 6.83
C VAL A 3 -9.41 -11.79 7.57
N SER A 4 -9.50 -12.86 8.35
CA SER A 4 -10.71 -13.21 9.11
C SER A 4 -10.85 -12.47 10.45
N LEU A 5 -9.86 -11.67 10.85
CA LEU A 5 -9.98 -10.83 12.03
C LEU A 5 -11.06 -9.76 11.82
N PRO A 6 -11.81 -9.35 12.84
CA PRO A 6 -12.73 -8.22 12.77
C PRO A 6 -12.08 -6.95 12.23
N ASP A 7 -12.86 -6.04 11.66
CA ASP A 7 -12.35 -4.78 11.10
C ASP A 7 -12.25 -3.69 12.17
N VAL A 8 -11.31 -3.88 13.09
CA VAL A 8 -10.98 -2.93 14.16
C VAL A 8 -9.49 -2.60 14.10
N PHE A 9 -9.07 -1.59 14.81
CA PHE A 9 -7.65 -1.24 14.91
C PHE A 9 -6.92 -2.24 15.81
N TYR A 10 -5.84 -2.84 15.32
CA TYR A 10 -5.03 -3.84 16.03
C TYR A 10 -3.69 -3.31 16.45
N HIS A 11 -3.26 -3.76 17.64
CA HIS A 11 -1.86 -3.78 18.05
C HIS A 11 -1.42 -5.24 18.16
N PHE A 12 -0.41 -5.62 17.41
CA PHE A 12 0.13 -6.98 17.45
C PHE A 12 1.25 -7.08 18.47
N ASP A 13 1.24 -8.15 19.26
CA ASP A 13 2.28 -8.40 20.25
C ASP A 13 3.58 -8.94 19.63
N ALA A 14 4.65 -8.95 20.44
CA ALA A 14 5.97 -9.41 20.01
C ALA A 14 5.98 -10.92 19.65
N GLY A 15 5.13 -11.72 20.31
CA GLY A 15 5.03 -13.15 20.01
C GLY A 15 4.49 -13.42 18.63
N PHE A 16 3.44 -12.71 18.25
CA PHE A 16 2.86 -12.80 16.91
C PHE A 16 3.82 -12.27 15.84
N LEU A 17 4.50 -11.16 16.11
CA LEU A 17 5.53 -10.59 15.25
C LEU A 17 6.64 -11.60 14.98
N ASN A 18 7.18 -12.25 16.02
CA ASN A 18 8.22 -13.26 15.89
C ASN A 18 7.77 -14.45 15.03
N GLN A 19 6.56 -14.95 15.23
CA GLN A 19 6.02 -16.05 14.39
C GLN A 19 5.98 -15.65 12.92
N LEU A 20 5.57 -14.42 12.61
CA LEU A 20 5.50 -13.94 11.24
C LEU A 20 6.89 -13.76 10.61
N THR A 21 7.88 -13.29 11.37
CA THR A 21 9.28 -13.13 10.92
C THR A 21 9.87 -14.43 10.40
N TYR A 22 9.53 -15.57 11.02
CA TYR A 22 10.02 -16.88 10.60
C TYR A 22 9.10 -17.59 9.58
N THR A 23 8.03 -16.93 9.14
CA THR A 23 7.13 -17.49 8.14
C THR A 23 7.77 -17.45 6.75
N ASN A 24 7.92 -18.63 6.12
CA ASN A 24 8.40 -18.70 4.74
C ASN A 24 7.28 -18.30 3.76
N ILE A 25 7.46 -17.17 3.11
CA ILE A 25 6.55 -16.68 2.06
C ILE A 25 7.11 -17.10 0.71
N SER A 26 6.39 -18.02 0.05
CA SER A 26 6.80 -18.50 -1.28
C SER A 26 6.70 -17.39 -2.33
N THR A 27 7.73 -17.25 -3.15
CA THR A 27 7.77 -16.36 -4.31
C THR A 27 7.94 -17.17 -5.60
N PRO A 28 7.20 -16.87 -6.68
CA PRO A 28 6.15 -15.83 -6.78
C PRO A 28 4.91 -16.18 -5.96
N LEU A 29 4.17 -15.14 -5.54
CA LEU A 29 2.94 -15.30 -4.77
C LEU A 29 1.87 -16.04 -5.57
N LYS A 30 1.17 -16.94 -4.91
CA LYS A 30 0.04 -17.69 -5.49
C LYS A 30 -1.21 -16.81 -5.65
N ALA A 31 -2.09 -17.15 -6.57
CA ALA A 31 -3.35 -16.43 -6.82
C ALA A 31 -4.19 -16.28 -5.53
N LYS A 32 -4.25 -17.31 -4.69
CA LYS A 32 -4.93 -17.28 -3.38
C LYS A 32 -4.37 -16.16 -2.47
N THR A 33 -3.06 -15.94 -2.48
CA THR A 33 -2.42 -14.88 -1.68
C THR A 33 -2.88 -13.49 -2.14
N TYR A 34 -2.96 -13.25 -3.46
CA TYR A 34 -3.49 -12.00 -3.99
C TYR A 34 -4.96 -11.77 -3.62
N SER A 35 -5.78 -12.82 -3.62
CA SER A 35 -7.16 -12.74 -3.14
C SER A 35 -7.23 -12.33 -1.66
N LEU A 36 -6.39 -12.92 -0.82
CA LEU A 36 -6.30 -12.58 0.61
C LEU A 36 -5.78 -11.15 0.82
N LEU A 37 -4.79 -10.71 0.03
CA LEU A 37 -4.29 -9.33 0.08
C LEU A 37 -5.37 -8.32 -0.34
N LYS A 38 -6.18 -8.66 -1.36
CA LYS A 38 -7.32 -7.84 -1.76
C LYS A 38 -8.31 -7.66 -0.60
N GLU A 39 -8.71 -8.74 0.06
CA GLU A 39 -9.62 -8.69 1.20
C GLU A 39 -9.01 -7.92 2.39
N LEU A 40 -7.71 -8.05 2.62
CA LEU A 40 -7.00 -7.28 3.65
C LEU A 40 -7.03 -5.78 3.36
N LEU A 41 -6.74 -5.40 2.09
CA LEU A 41 -6.72 -4.00 1.66
C LEU A 41 -8.11 -3.35 1.64
N LYS A 42 -9.19 -4.14 1.57
CA LYS A 42 -10.57 -3.66 1.70
C LYS A 42 -10.95 -3.29 3.14
N LYS A 43 -10.22 -3.77 4.14
CA LYS A 43 -10.52 -3.45 5.54
C LYS A 43 -10.42 -1.93 5.78
N LYS A 44 -11.26 -1.43 6.67
CA LYS A 44 -11.20 -0.03 7.13
C LYS A 44 -9.83 0.30 7.74
N HIS A 45 -9.29 -0.62 8.52
CA HIS A 45 -8.01 -0.48 9.22
C HIS A 45 -6.96 -1.44 8.64
N THR A 46 -6.33 -1.08 7.54
CA THR A 46 -5.25 -1.85 6.89
C THR A 46 -3.87 -1.51 7.45
N TYR A 47 -3.67 -0.26 7.92
CA TYR A 47 -2.39 0.20 8.44
C TYR A 47 -1.75 -0.73 9.48
N PRO A 48 -2.44 -1.24 10.51
CA PRO A 48 -1.84 -2.14 11.50
C PRO A 48 -1.21 -3.39 10.87
N PHE A 49 -1.82 -3.94 9.81
CA PHE A 49 -1.31 -5.11 9.11
C PHE A 49 -0.08 -4.76 8.26
N LEU A 50 -0.09 -3.61 7.59
CA LEU A 50 1.08 -3.14 6.82
C LEU A 50 2.27 -2.90 7.74
N LYS A 51 2.04 -2.28 8.89
CA LYS A 51 3.07 -2.08 9.90
C LYS A 51 3.60 -3.40 10.44
N LEU A 52 2.72 -4.36 10.75
CA LEU A 52 3.11 -5.72 11.15
C LEU A 52 4.00 -6.38 10.09
N PHE A 53 3.64 -6.32 8.81
CA PHE A 53 4.43 -6.91 7.72
C PHE A 53 5.78 -6.23 7.57
N TYR A 54 5.83 -4.91 7.78
CA TYR A 54 7.08 -4.16 7.77
C TYR A 54 7.98 -4.58 8.94
N ASP A 55 7.46 -4.56 10.16
CA ASP A 55 8.20 -4.89 11.38
C ASP A 55 8.72 -6.35 11.36
N ALA A 56 7.95 -7.26 10.76
CA ALA A 56 8.34 -8.66 10.56
C ALA A 56 9.32 -8.87 9.38
N GLY A 57 9.66 -7.82 8.62
CA GLY A 57 10.53 -7.93 7.46
C GLY A 57 9.93 -8.65 6.25
N VAL A 58 8.59 -8.85 6.21
CA VAL A 58 7.91 -9.61 5.15
C VAL A 58 7.15 -8.74 4.15
N LEU A 59 7.10 -7.42 4.35
CA LEU A 59 6.35 -6.50 3.50
C LEU A 59 6.68 -6.67 2.01
N HIS A 60 7.95 -6.69 1.66
CA HIS A 60 8.41 -6.80 0.26
C HIS A 60 8.21 -8.19 -0.36
N HIS A 61 7.92 -9.20 0.44
CA HIS A 61 7.52 -10.52 -0.06
C HIS A 61 6.04 -10.53 -0.45
N LEU A 62 5.20 -9.81 0.30
CA LEU A 62 3.77 -9.66 0.02
C LEU A 62 3.48 -8.58 -1.03
N PHE A 63 4.28 -7.53 -1.04
CA PHE A 63 4.20 -6.40 -1.96
C PHE A 63 5.55 -6.20 -2.66
N PRO A 64 5.83 -6.95 -3.75
CA PRO A 64 7.16 -6.97 -4.39
C PRO A 64 7.67 -5.61 -4.88
N ASN A 65 6.76 -4.66 -5.11
CA ASN A 65 7.08 -3.29 -5.51
C ASN A 65 7.95 -2.56 -4.47
N PHE A 66 7.86 -2.94 -3.20
CA PHE A 66 8.66 -2.36 -2.11
C PHE A 66 10.12 -2.79 -2.11
N LYS A 67 10.48 -3.87 -2.82
CA LYS A 67 11.84 -4.44 -2.75
C LYS A 67 12.96 -3.43 -2.98
N LYS A 68 12.76 -2.44 -3.86
CA LYS A 68 13.78 -1.43 -4.19
C LYS A 68 13.69 -0.15 -3.36
N VAL A 69 12.63 0.03 -2.62
CA VAL A 69 12.39 1.23 -1.80
C VAL A 69 12.44 0.95 -0.30
N LEU A 70 12.73 -0.30 0.09
CA LEU A 70 12.97 -0.63 1.49
C LEU A 70 14.13 0.19 2.04
N HIS A 71 13.85 0.88 3.16
CA HIS A 71 14.82 1.74 3.85
C HIS A 71 15.47 2.82 2.96
N LEU A 72 14.82 3.15 1.83
CA LEU A 72 15.32 4.18 0.91
C LEU A 72 15.10 5.56 1.54
N PRO A 73 16.17 6.30 1.92
CA PRO A 73 16.02 7.61 2.53
C PRO A 73 15.54 8.63 1.51
N GLN A 74 14.87 9.68 2.00
CA GLN A 74 14.44 10.85 1.22
C GLN A 74 15.14 12.09 1.76
N PHE A 75 15.84 12.83 0.89
CA PHE A 75 16.67 13.99 1.25
C PHE A 75 16.14 15.29 0.63
N ASP A 76 14.84 15.39 0.42
CA ASP A 76 14.21 16.55 -0.23
C ASP A 76 13.74 17.66 0.74
N GLY A 77 14.00 17.49 2.03
CA GLY A 77 13.62 18.45 3.07
C GLY A 77 12.14 18.44 3.48
N TYR A 78 11.31 17.69 2.79
CA TYR A 78 9.86 17.60 3.06
C TYR A 78 9.48 16.27 3.71
N HIS A 79 10.17 15.20 3.37
CA HIS A 79 9.87 13.86 3.90
C HIS A 79 10.66 13.55 5.16
N GLN A 80 9.95 13.17 6.22
CA GLN A 80 10.53 12.80 7.52
C GLN A 80 10.89 11.31 7.61
N TYR A 81 10.41 10.50 6.66
CA TYR A 81 10.52 9.05 6.70
C TYR A 81 11.13 8.50 5.41
N PRO A 82 11.82 7.33 5.47
CA PRO A 82 12.14 6.55 4.28
C PRO A 82 10.89 6.23 3.46
N VAL A 83 11.07 5.94 2.16
CA VAL A 83 9.96 5.76 1.21
C VAL A 83 8.96 4.69 1.65
N ASP A 84 9.43 3.57 2.18
CA ASP A 84 8.59 2.47 2.66
C ASP A 84 7.72 2.87 3.85
N ILE A 85 8.30 3.50 4.86
CA ILE A 85 7.58 3.99 6.04
C ILE A 85 6.62 5.11 5.63
N HIS A 86 7.05 6.04 4.75
CA HIS A 86 6.20 7.09 4.22
C HIS A 86 4.94 6.51 3.57
N SER A 87 5.10 5.52 2.70
CA SER A 87 3.98 4.86 2.01
C SER A 87 2.99 4.20 2.98
N ILE A 88 3.49 3.50 4.02
CA ILE A 88 2.64 2.89 5.04
C ILE A 88 1.91 3.95 5.86
N LYS A 89 2.60 5.03 6.27
CA LYS A 89 2.00 6.14 7.01
C LYS A 89 1.02 6.96 6.18
N SER A 90 1.18 7.02 4.87
CA SER A 90 0.19 7.63 3.97
C SER A 90 -1.13 6.85 3.99
N VAL A 91 -1.07 5.51 4.08
CA VAL A 91 -2.28 4.69 4.29
C VAL A 91 -2.91 4.96 5.67
N GLU A 92 -2.11 5.10 6.72
CA GLU A 92 -2.60 5.49 8.06
C GLU A 92 -3.35 6.83 8.00
N ALA A 93 -2.78 7.83 7.32
CA ALA A 93 -3.40 9.14 7.15
C ALA A 93 -4.72 9.06 6.35
N LEU A 94 -4.75 8.27 5.27
CA LEU A 94 -5.95 8.01 4.49
C LEU A 94 -7.07 7.36 5.32
N GLU A 95 -6.72 6.46 6.23
CA GLU A 95 -7.68 5.79 7.13
C GLU A 95 -8.15 6.69 8.28
N ASN A 96 -7.47 7.82 8.53
CA ASN A 96 -7.74 8.76 9.62
C ASN A 96 -7.91 10.19 9.12
N ILE A 97 -8.60 10.39 8.00
CA ILE A 97 -8.88 11.72 7.45
C ILE A 97 -9.63 12.56 8.49
N LYS A 98 -9.01 13.68 8.91
CA LYS A 98 -9.55 14.58 9.95
C LYS A 98 -10.30 15.76 9.37
N GLU A 99 -9.94 16.19 8.17
CA GLU A 99 -10.59 17.31 7.50
C GLU A 99 -11.99 16.89 7.03
N PRO A 100 -13.08 17.55 7.49
CA PRO A 100 -14.45 17.08 7.27
C PRO A 100 -14.86 17.04 5.78
N PHE A 101 -14.42 18.03 5.01
CA PHE A 101 -14.75 18.08 3.58
C PHE A 101 -14.11 16.90 2.81
N ILE A 102 -12.82 16.67 3.04
CA ILE A 102 -12.11 15.54 2.40
C ILE A 102 -12.68 14.20 2.85
N LYS A 103 -13.02 14.10 4.15
CA LYS A 103 -13.65 12.88 4.68
C LYS A 103 -14.99 12.60 4.00
N ASN A 104 -15.85 13.61 3.84
CA ASN A 104 -17.13 13.45 3.16
C ASN A 104 -16.95 12.98 1.72
N LEU A 105 -16.03 13.60 0.97
CA LEU A 105 -15.71 13.15 -0.39
C LEU A 105 -15.22 11.70 -0.42
N TYR A 106 -14.35 11.31 0.51
CA TYR A 106 -13.87 9.93 0.60
C TYR A 106 -14.99 8.95 0.96
N ASP A 107 -15.92 9.34 1.84
CA ASP A 107 -17.05 8.49 2.26
C ASP A 107 -18.03 8.22 1.10
N GLU A 108 -18.14 9.12 0.11
CA GLU A 108 -18.95 8.95 -1.10
C GLU A 108 -18.42 7.90 -2.09
N PHE A 109 -17.13 7.57 -2.00
CA PHE A 109 -16.54 6.55 -2.87
C PHE A 109 -17.11 5.16 -2.59
N SER A 110 -17.32 4.39 -3.66
CA SER A 110 -17.62 2.97 -3.59
C SER A 110 -16.48 2.17 -2.95
N ASP A 111 -16.76 0.97 -2.48
CA ASP A 111 -15.75 0.08 -1.89
C ASP A 111 -14.60 -0.22 -2.86
N ASP A 112 -14.88 -0.37 -4.15
CA ASP A 112 -13.87 -0.59 -5.19
C ASP A 112 -12.98 0.65 -5.37
N GLU A 113 -13.55 1.86 -5.31
CA GLU A 113 -12.79 3.11 -5.38
C GLU A 113 -11.96 3.35 -4.12
N LYS A 114 -12.51 3.07 -2.94
CA LYS A 114 -11.76 3.11 -1.67
C LYS A 114 -10.58 2.15 -1.67
N LEU A 115 -10.79 0.93 -2.19
CA LEU A 115 -9.72 -0.04 -2.39
C LEU A 115 -8.65 0.50 -3.35
N LEU A 116 -9.08 1.07 -4.50
CA LEU A 116 -8.16 1.65 -5.48
C LEU A 116 -7.31 2.76 -4.88
N ILE A 117 -7.94 3.73 -4.20
CA ILE A 117 -7.22 4.85 -3.56
C ILE A 117 -6.22 4.33 -2.53
N LYS A 118 -6.59 3.34 -1.72
CA LYS A 118 -5.69 2.74 -0.74
C LYS A 118 -4.48 2.08 -1.41
N ILE A 119 -4.69 1.35 -2.50
CA ILE A 119 -3.61 0.74 -3.29
C ILE A 119 -2.71 1.82 -3.89
N VAL A 120 -3.28 2.85 -4.50
CA VAL A 120 -2.52 3.97 -5.08
C VAL A 120 -1.70 4.67 -4.01
N THR A 121 -2.31 4.99 -2.87
CA THR A 121 -1.62 5.59 -1.71
C THR A 121 -0.46 4.73 -1.22
N LEU A 122 -0.62 3.41 -1.17
CA LEU A 122 0.45 2.50 -0.75
C LEU A 122 1.59 2.45 -1.79
N PHE A 123 1.30 2.57 -3.08
CA PHE A 123 2.29 2.32 -4.15
C PHE A 123 2.82 3.59 -4.84
N HIS A 124 2.29 4.80 -4.54
CA HIS A 124 2.59 6.04 -5.28
C HIS A 124 4.09 6.30 -5.46
N ASP A 125 4.89 6.03 -4.44
CA ASP A 125 6.32 6.29 -4.38
C ASP A 125 7.21 5.07 -4.67
N THR A 126 6.65 3.91 -4.99
CA THR A 126 7.44 2.69 -5.25
C THR A 126 8.30 2.77 -6.52
N GLY A 127 8.13 3.81 -7.33
CA GLY A 127 9.01 4.15 -8.45
C GLY A 127 10.33 4.80 -8.06
N LYS A 128 10.46 5.36 -6.84
CA LYS A 128 11.66 6.05 -6.36
C LYS A 128 12.90 5.12 -6.32
N GLY A 129 14.08 5.70 -6.18
CA GLY A 129 15.35 4.97 -6.15
C GLY A 129 15.84 4.47 -7.52
N ARG A 130 15.31 5.05 -8.60
CA ARG A 130 15.71 4.76 -9.98
C ARG A 130 16.13 6.05 -10.72
N LYS A 131 16.87 5.91 -11.83
CA LYS A 131 17.34 7.07 -12.61
C LYS A 131 16.24 7.74 -13.45
N GLN A 132 15.07 7.11 -13.57
CA GLN A 132 13.94 7.57 -14.35
C GLN A 132 12.94 8.32 -13.45
N ASP A 133 12.03 9.09 -14.07
CA ASP A 133 10.92 9.70 -13.36
C ASP A 133 10.15 8.65 -12.56
N HIS A 134 10.05 8.87 -11.25
CA HIS A 134 9.49 7.88 -10.33
C HIS A 134 7.98 7.69 -10.51
N SER A 135 7.26 8.72 -10.96
CA SER A 135 5.82 8.64 -11.20
C SER A 135 5.51 7.75 -12.41
N GLU A 136 6.29 7.90 -13.49
CA GLU A 136 6.17 7.05 -14.68
C GLU A 136 6.57 5.60 -14.39
N VAL A 137 7.62 5.41 -13.62
CA VAL A 137 8.05 4.07 -13.20
C VAL A 137 7.02 3.44 -12.26
N GLY A 138 6.55 4.18 -11.26
CA GLY A 138 5.53 3.72 -10.30
C GLY A 138 4.25 3.28 -11.01
N ALA A 139 3.78 4.07 -11.99
CA ALA A 139 2.61 3.75 -12.80
C ALA A 139 2.76 2.44 -13.59
N LYS A 140 3.96 2.12 -14.07
CA LYS A 140 4.24 0.83 -14.73
C LYS A 140 4.29 -0.33 -13.71
N LEU A 141 4.87 -0.08 -12.53
CA LEU A 141 5.05 -1.09 -11.49
C LEU A 141 3.75 -1.52 -10.82
N ILE A 142 2.74 -0.63 -10.73
CA ILE A 142 1.47 -0.95 -10.08
C ILE A 142 0.64 -1.94 -10.90
N VAL A 143 0.72 -1.91 -12.23
CA VAL A 143 -0.12 -2.67 -13.16
C VAL A 143 -0.12 -4.18 -12.90
N PRO A 144 1.01 -4.87 -12.77
CA PRO A 144 1.02 -6.30 -12.50
C PRO A 144 0.31 -6.66 -11.19
N PHE A 145 0.43 -5.83 -10.17
CA PHE A 145 -0.21 -6.06 -8.88
C PHE A 145 -1.73 -5.93 -8.97
N VAL A 146 -2.26 -4.82 -9.52
CA VAL A 146 -3.71 -4.58 -9.63
C VAL A 146 -4.40 -5.59 -10.56
N LYS A 147 -3.71 -6.06 -11.63
CA LYS A 147 -4.18 -7.15 -12.48
C LYS A 147 -4.32 -8.46 -11.71
N LYS A 148 -3.36 -8.81 -10.87
CA LYS A 148 -3.42 -10.00 -10.02
C LYS A 148 -4.49 -9.93 -8.93
N LEU A 149 -4.87 -8.73 -8.50
CA LEU A 149 -6.03 -8.50 -7.64
C LEU A 149 -7.37 -8.62 -8.39
N LYS A 150 -7.35 -8.81 -9.72
CA LYS A 150 -8.53 -8.89 -10.58
C LYS A 150 -9.44 -7.66 -10.41
N LEU A 151 -8.86 -6.47 -10.44
CA LEU A 151 -9.62 -5.23 -10.53
C LEU A 151 -10.20 -5.08 -11.95
N LYS A 152 -11.30 -4.32 -12.07
CA LYS A 152 -11.88 -3.96 -13.36
C LYS A 152 -10.88 -3.12 -14.17
N ASP A 153 -10.90 -3.24 -15.50
CA ASP A 153 -9.97 -2.53 -16.37
C ASP A 153 -10.01 -1.02 -16.18
N GLU A 154 -11.18 -0.44 -15.98
CA GLU A 154 -11.34 0.97 -15.64
C GLU A 154 -10.55 1.38 -14.39
N LEU A 155 -10.57 0.56 -13.35
CA LEU A 155 -9.82 0.83 -12.11
C LEU A 155 -8.31 0.66 -12.30
N ILE A 156 -7.91 -0.24 -13.20
CA ILE A 156 -6.49 -0.40 -13.56
C ILE A 156 -5.99 0.87 -14.25
N GLU A 157 -6.72 1.40 -15.23
CA GLU A 157 -6.38 2.65 -15.93
C GLU A 157 -6.37 3.85 -14.98
N ARG A 158 -7.34 3.95 -14.08
CA ARG A 158 -7.36 4.98 -13.04
C ARG A 158 -6.14 4.88 -12.11
N SER A 159 -5.70 3.66 -11.74
CA SER A 159 -4.52 3.48 -10.90
C SER A 159 -3.24 4.02 -11.55
N ILE A 160 -3.09 3.79 -12.86
CA ILE A 160 -1.98 4.31 -13.66
C ILE A 160 -1.98 5.84 -13.63
N THR A 161 -3.13 6.44 -13.94
CA THR A 161 -3.29 7.90 -13.97
C THR A 161 -3.00 8.53 -12.62
N LEU A 162 -3.56 8.00 -11.54
CA LEU A 162 -3.37 8.53 -10.19
C LEU A 162 -1.91 8.45 -9.74
N VAL A 163 -1.20 7.34 -10.02
CA VAL A 163 0.22 7.23 -9.68
C VAL A 163 1.07 8.18 -10.54
N LYS A 164 0.76 8.38 -11.82
CA LYS A 164 1.46 9.37 -12.64
C LYS A 164 1.29 10.80 -12.14
N GLN A 165 0.10 11.14 -11.69
CA GLN A 165 -0.28 12.50 -11.35
C GLN A 165 -0.07 12.86 -9.87
N HIS A 166 0.36 11.91 -9.01
CA HIS A 166 0.48 12.18 -7.58
C HIS A 166 1.43 13.34 -7.26
N VAL A 167 2.46 13.56 -8.08
CA VAL A 167 3.41 14.68 -7.93
C VAL A 167 2.85 16.03 -8.40
N ALA A 168 1.78 16.05 -9.19
CA ALA A 168 1.24 17.30 -9.75
C ALA A 168 0.64 18.21 -8.66
N MET A 169 0.30 17.68 -7.50
CA MET A 169 -0.23 18.44 -6.37
C MET A 169 0.87 18.94 -5.41
N SER A 170 2.12 18.60 -5.68
CA SER A 170 3.29 18.98 -4.84
C SER A 170 4.04 20.20 -5.41
N ASN A 171 3.61 20.73 -6.56
CA ASN A 171 4.21 21.88 -7.26
C ASN A 171 3.38 23.14 -7.07
#